data_512b01140b7bee25a8bfb2ef31b06dc1
#
_entry.id   512b01140b7bee25a8bfb2ef31b06dc1
#
_cell.length_a   1.000
_cell.length_b   1.000
_cell.length_c   1.000
_cell.angle_alpha   90.00
_cell.angle_beta   90.00
_cell.angle_gamma   90.00
#
_symmetry.space_group_name_H-M   'P 1'
#
loop_
_entity.id
_entity.type
_entity.pdbx_description
1 polymer ?
#
loop_
_entity_poly.entity_id
_entity_poly.type
_entity_poly.pdbx_seq_one_letter_code
_entity_poly.pdbx_strand_id
1 'polypeptide(L)'
;ELEQRERDQVLVQFANRSCSVLVATDVAARGLDIASLAAVINVDVTPDTEVHVHRIGRTGRAGETGLVLNLASMKEMGYVGKIEQLQGRESEWHKLDELTPAGDGPLVPPMVTLHIQGGRKEKIRPGDVLGALTADLGYTREQVGKINVNEWSTYVAVDRAIAAQAASRLNAGRIKGKSVKVRVLED
;
A
#
# COMPACT_ATOMS: atom_id res chain seq x y z
N GLU A 1 -17.11 -10.11 0.67
CA GLU A 1 -16.32 -9.47 -0.41
C GLU A 1 -16.51 -7.97 -0.33
N LEU A 2 -15.44 -7.19 -0.53
CA LEU A 2 -15.49 -5.73 -0.55
C LEU A 2 -16.16 -5.23 -1.85
N GLU A 3 -16.93 -4.15 -1.76
CA GLU A 3 -17.39 -3.43 -2.94
C GLU A 3 -16.22 -2.78 -3.70
N GLN A 4 -16.40 -2.47 -5.00
CA GLN A 4 -15.32 -1.92 -5.84
C GLN A 4 -14.70 -0.65 -5.23
N ARG A 5 -15.53 0.24 -4.68
CA ARG A 5 -15.07 1.47 -4.05
C ARG A 5 -14.21 1.21 -2.81
N GLU A 6 -14.56 0.22 -2.01
CA GLU A 6 -13.79 -0.17 -0.82
C GLU A 6 -12.44 -0.79 -1.22
N ARG A 7 -12.45 -1.66 -2.25
CA ARG A 7 -11.21 -2.20 -2.83
C ARG A 7 -10.27 -1.08 -3.28
N ASP A 8 -10.78 -0.11 -4.02
CA ASP A 8 -9.99 1.02 -4.50
C ASP A 8 -9.40 1.83 -3.33
N GLN A 9 -10.15 2.03 -2.25
CA GLN A 9 -9.66 2.72 -1.05
C GLN A 9 -8.55 1.93 -0.35
N VAL A 10 -8.72 0.63 -0.12
CA VAL A 10 -7.69 -0.24 0.49
C VAL A 10 -6.41 -0.20 -0.34
N LEU A 11 -6.52 -0.27 -1.67
CA LEU A 11 -5.35 -0.23 -2.56
C LEU A 11 -4.63 1.11 -2.51
N VAL A 12 -5.39 2.21 -2.45
CA VAL A 12 -4.82 3.55 -2.29
C VAL A 12 -4.12 3.69 -0.93
N GLN A 13 -4.72 3.20 0.16
CA GLN A 13 -4.11 3.22 1.49
C GLN A 13 -2.81 2.43 1.52
N PHE A 14 -2.78 1.23 0.95
CA PHE A 14 -1.57 0.42 0.88
C PHE A 14 -0.49 1.08 0.00
N ALA A 15 -0.85 1.59 -1.18
CA ALA A 15 0.07 2.32 -2.06
C ALA A 15 0.60 3.63 -1.43
N ASN A 16 -0.15 4.20 -0.50
CA ASN A 16 0.19 5.41 0.25
C ASN A 16 0.99 5.12 1.53
N ARG A 17 1.31 3.84 1.83
CA ARG A 17 1.99 3.41 3.05
C ARG A 17 1.20 3.76 4.33
N SER A 18 -0.12 3.86 4.23
CA SER A 18 -1.05 4.05 5.35
C SER A 18 -1.72 2.75 5.80
N CYS A 19 -1.38 1.64 5.16
CA CYS A 19 -1.65 0.27 5.58
C CYS A 19 -0.35 -0.52 5.48
N SER A 20 0.02 -1.26 6.51
CA SER A 20 1.31 -1.99 6.57
C SER A 20 1.26 -3.36 5.90
N VAL A 21 0.10 -4.00 5.86
CA VAL A 21 -0.10 -5.35 5.33
C VAL A 21 -1.34 -5.37 4.45
N LEU A 22 -1.21 -5.92 3.25
CA LEU A 22 -2.34 -6.17 2.35
C LEU A 22 -2.52 -7.68 2.19
N VAL A 23 -3.68 -8.20 2.56
CA VAL A 23 -4.10 -9.57 2.26
C VAL A 23 -4.95 -9.55 0.99
N ALA A 24 -4.51 -10.24 -0.04
CA ALA A 24 -5.18 -10.22 -1.34
C ALA A 24 -5.12 -11.58 -2.04
N THR A 25 -6.11 -11.85 -2.88
CA THR A 25 -6.06 -12.94 -3.85
C THR A 25 -5.35 -12.51 -5.12
N ASP A 26 -4.96 -13.44 -5.98
CA ASP A 26 -4.30 -13.14 -7.26
C ASP A 26 -5.15 -12.21 -8.14
N VAL A 27 -6.47 -12.38 -8.13
CA VAL A 27 -7.39 -11.54 -8.91
C VAL A 27 -7.38 -10.10 -8.40
N ALA A 28 -7.38 -9.92 -7.08
CA ALA A 28 -7.33 -8.59 -6.47
C ALA A 28 -5.95 -7.94 -6.62
N ALA A 29 -4.90 -8.75 -6.69
CA ALA A 29 -3.52 -8.28 -6.85
C ALA A 29 -3.15 -7.94 -8.31
N ARG A 30 -3.94 -8.40 -9.30
CA ARG A 30 -3.72 -8.06 -10.71
C ARG A 30 -4.03 -6.58 -10.96
N GLY A 31 -3.15 -5.91 -11.69
CA GLY A 31 -3.30 -4.48 -12.01
C GLY A 31 -2.88 -3.54 -10.88
N LEU A 32 -2.41 -4.05 -9.74
CA LEU A 32 -1.80 -3.22 -8.72
C LEU A 32 -0.46 -2.68 -9.23
N ASP A 33 -0.42 -1.39 -9.46
CA ASP A 33 0.85 -0.68 -9.68
C ASP A 33 1.52 -0.38 -8.33
N ILE A 34 1.77 -1.45 -7.56
CA ILE A 34 2.50 -1.41 -6.30
C ILE A 34 3.80 -2.16 -6.53
N ALA A 35 4.85 -1.39 -6.68
CA ALA A 35 6.21 -1.89 -6.80
C ALA A 35 6.96 -1.67 -5.48
N SER A 36 8.10 -2.34 -5.34
CA SER A 36 9.03 -2.16 -4.22
C SER A 36 8.42 -2.49 -2.84
N LEU A 37 7.67 -3.59 -2.78
CA LEU A 37 7.25 -4.13 -1.49
C LEU A 37 8.47 -4.67 -0.73
N ALA A 38 8.51 -4.44 0.57
CA ALA A 38 9.55 -4.99 1.45
C ALA A 38 9.51 -6.53 1.48
N ALA A 39 8.30 -7.10 1.48
CA ALA A 39 8.11 -8.55 1.46
C ALA A 39 6.85 -8.96 0.70
N VAL A 40 6.89 -10.17 0.14
CA VAL A 40 5.73 -10.91 -0.38
C VAL A 40 5.64 -12.23 0.37
N ILE A 41 4.49 -12.50 0.97
CA ILE A 41 4.23 -13.75 1.69
C ILE A 41 3.14 -14.51 0.93
N ASN A 42 3.49 -15.65 0.36
CA ASN A 42 2.55 -16.56 -0.27
C ASN A 42 2.02 -17.53 0.79
N VAL A 43 0.76 -17.35 1.21
CA VAL A 43 0.11 -18.23 2.19
C VAL A 43 -0.22 -19.59 1.56
N ASP A 44 -0.53 -19.59 0.26
CA ASP A 44 -0.73 -20.80 -0.55
C ASP A 44 0.28 -20.81 -1.69
N VAL A 45 0.94 -21.93 -1.91
CA VAL A 45 1.83 -22.10 -3.06
C VAL A 45 0.99 -22.39 -4.30
N THR A 46 1.12 -21.53 -5.31
CA THR A 46 0.39 -21.69 -6.56
C THR A 46 0.96 -22.84 -7.40
N PRO A 47 0.11 -23.65 -8.06
CA PRO A 47 0.54 -24.64 -9.04
C PRO A 47 1.10 -24.03 -10.33
N ASP A 48 0.80 -22.75 -10.58
CA ASP A 48 1.16 -22.01 -11.78
C ASP A 48 2.41 -21.14 -11.50
N THR A 49 3.50 -21.48 -12.19
CA THR A 49 4.79 -20.80 -12.02
C THR A 49 4.77 -19.36 -12.57
N GLU A 50 3.94 -19.04 -13.56
CA GLU A 50 3.80 -17.66 -14.05
C GLU A 50 3.12 -16.77 -12.99
N VAL A 51 2.08 -17.29 -12.34
CA VAL A 51 1.43 -16.62 -11.21
C VAL A 51 2.44 -16.39 -10.09
N HIS A 52 3.27 -17.39 -9.77
CA HIS A 52 4.34 -17.24 -8.78
C HIS A 52 5.29 -16.09 -9.14
N VAL A 53 5.79 -16.04 -10.39
CA VAL A 53 6.68 -14.97 -10.87
C VAL A 53 5.99 -13.60 -10.75
N HIS A 54 4.71 -13.50 -11.09
CA HIS A 54 3.95 -12.26 -10.97
C HIS A 54 3.78 -11.81 -9.50
N ARG A 55 3.58 -12.75 -8.57
CA ARG A 55 3.50 -12.44 -7.13
C ARG A 55 4.82 -11.91 -6.61
N ILE A 56 5.92 -12.64 -6.82
CA ILE A 56 7.25 -12.26 -6.32
C ILE A 56 7.79 -11.01 -7.01
N GLY A 57 7.40 -10.76 -8.25
CA GLY A 57 7.76 -9.55 -9.00
C GLY A 57 7.18 -8.25 -8.42
N ARG A 58 6.53 -8.26 -7.25
CA ARG A 58 6.13 -7.06 -6.50
C ARG A 58 7.22 -6.56 -5.56
N THR A 59 8.25 -7.36 -5.29
CA THR A 59 9.40 -7.00 -4.46
C THR A 59 10.72 -7.13 -5.23
N GLY A 60 11.83 -6.64 -4.70
CA GLY A 60 13.18 -6.79 -5.28
C GLY A 60 13.36 -6.11 -6.64
N ARG A 61 12.74 -4.94 -6.88
CA ARG A 61 12.87 -4.19 -8.14
C ARG A 61 13.94 -3.10 -8.05
N ALA A 62 14.42 -2.70 -9.21
CA ALA A 62 15.38 -1.59 -9.37
C ALA A 62 16.69 -1.75 -8.59
N GLY A 63 17.16 -3.00 -8.39
CA GLY A 63 18.40 -3.29 -7.66
C GLY A 63 18.22 -3.36 -6.13
N GLU A 64 17.00 -3.20 -5.62
CA GLU A 64 16.70 -3.44 -4.21
C GLU A 64 16.52 -4.93 -3.92
N THR A 65 16.93 -5.36 -2.73
CA THR A 65 16.65 -6.71 -2.22
C THR A 65 15.21 -6.79 -1.73
N GLY A 66 14.51 -7.88 -2.06
CA GLY A 66 13.16 -8.15 -1.60
C GLY A 66 13.05 -9.49 -0.92
N LEU A 67 12.23 -9.57 0.13
CA LEU A 67 11.95 -10.81 0.83
C LEU A 67 10.74 -11.52 0.20
N VAL A 68 10.90 -12.80 -0.11
CA VAL A 68 9.79 -13.67 -0.52
C VAL A 68 9.72 -14.86 0.42
N LEU A 69 8.59 -15.05 1.06
CA LEU A 69 8.32 -16.19 1.92
C LEU A 69 7.14 -16.99 1.34
N ASN A 70 7.25 -18.31 1.37
CA ASN A 70 6.19 -19.22 0.96
C ASN A 70 5.83 -20.11 2.15
N LEU A 71 4.56 -20.19 2.51
CA LEU A 71 4.07 -21.20 3.43
C LEU A 71 3.65 -22.41 2.60
N ALA A 72 4.31 -23.53 2.78
CA ALA A 72 4.05 -24.74 2.01
C ALA A 72 3.59 -25.89 2.91
N SER A 73 2.49 -26.50 2.55
CA SER A 73 2.04 -27.75 3.13
C SER A 73 2.66 -28.94 2.39
N MET A 74 2.62 -30.13 3.00
CA MET A 74 3.10 -31.36 2.36
C MET A 74 2.42 -31.66 1.02
N LYS A 75 1.17 -31.21 0.83
CA LYS A 75 0.43 -31.39 -0.42
C LYS A 75 0.94 -30.51 -1.56
N GLU A 76 1.60 -29.41 -1.22
CA GLU A 76 2.11 -28.42 -2.17
C GLU A 76 3.58 -28.64 -2.56
N MET A 77 4.24 -29.66 -2.01
CA MET A 77 5.65 -29.95 -2.27
C MET A 77 5.95 -30.12 -3.78
N GLY A 78 5.00 -30.67 -4.55
CA GLY A 78 5.14 -30.79 -6.00
C GLY A 78 5.16 -29.42 -6.71
N TYR A 79 4.50 -28.39 -6.15
CA TYR A 79 4.51 -27.03 -6.67
C TYR A 79 5.82 -26.33 -6.30
N VAL A 80 6.30 -26.56 -5.08
CA VAL A 80 7.61 -26.07 -4.64
C VAL A 80 8.72 -26.57 -5.55
N GLY A 81 8.76 -27.87 -5.87
CA GLY A 81 9.74 -28.43 -6.80
C GLY A 81 9.72 -27.79 -8.21
N LYS A 82 8.54 -27.42 -8.73
CA LYS A 82 8.46 -26.65 -9.99
C LYS A 82 9.05 -25.25 -9.88
N ILE A 83 8.83 -24.59 -8.74
CA ILE A 83 9.38 -23.25 -8.48
C ILE A 83 10.90 -23.32 -8.35
N GLU A 84 11.44 -24.31 -7.66
CA GLU A 84 12.87 -24.54 -7.53
C GLU A 84 13.53 -24.79 -8.89
N GLN A 85 12.90 -25.62 -9.72
CA GLN A 85 13.36 -25.88 -11.09
C GLN A 85 13.37 -24.59 -11.93
N LEU A 86 12.33 -23.76 -11.82
CA LEU A 86 12.24 -22.47 -12.53
C LEU A 86 13.34 -21.51 -12.07
N GLN A 87 13.61 -21.45 -10.76
CA GLN A 87 14.59 -20.54 -10.17
C GLN A 87 16.04 -21.06 -10.26
N GLY A 88 16.22 -22.33 -10.60
CA GLY A 88 17.51 -22.99 -10.65
C GLY A 88 18.23 -23.09 -9.30
N ARG A 89 17.46 -23.05 -8.20
CA ARG A 89 17.99 -23.16 -6.82
C ARG A 89 17.00 -23.87 -5.92
N GLU A 90 17.52 -24.53 -4.90
CA GLU A 90 16.72 -25.12 -3.83
C GLU A 90 16.16 -24.05 -2.89
N SER A 91 15.03 -24.34 -2.27
CA SER A 91 14.40 -23.51 -1.25
C SER A 91 15.13 -23.66 0.09
N GLU A 92 15.29 -22.56 0.79
CA GLU A 92 15.72 -22.59 2.19
C GLU A 92 14.51 -22.87 3.08
N TRP A 93 14.59 -23.90 3.92
CA TRP A 93 13.49 -24.36 4.73
C TRP A 93 13.64 -23.94 6.19
N HIS A 94 12.58 -23.36 6.74
CA HIS A 94 12.48 -22.97 8.14
C HIS A 94 11.19 -23.52 8.74
N LYS A 95 11.18 -23.77 10.03
CA LYS A 95 9.99 -24.18 10.75
C LYS A 95 9.26 -22.95 11.29
N LEU A 96 7.92 -22.99 11.31
CA LEU A 96 7.11 -21.88 11.81
C LEU A 96 7.33 -21.61 13.31
N ASP A 97 7.60 -22.65 14.09
CA ASP A 97 7.90 -22.57 15.52
C ASP A 97 9.26 -21.93 15.86
N GLU A 98 10.13 -21.79 14.87
CA GLU A 98 11.40 -21.05 14.99
C GLU A 98 11.23 -19.54 14.83
N LEU A 99 10.05 -19.10 14.33
CA LEU A 99 9.77 -17.68 14.16
C LEU A 99 9.44 -17.02 15.51
N THR A 100 10.19 -16.00 15.85
CA THR A 100 9.92 -15.18 17.03
C THR A 100 9.51 -13.76 16.59
N PRO A 101 8.46 -13.19 17.21
CA PRO A 101 8.10 -11.80 16.92
C PRO A 101 9.28 -10.85 17.22
N ALA A 102 9.53 -9.93 16.30
CA ALA A 102 10.57 -8.90 16.48
C ALA A 102 10.14 -7.77 17.44
N GLY A 103 8.89 -7.77 17.90
CA GLY A 103 8.31 -6.76 18.79
C GLY A 103 6.92 -7.14 19.27
N ASP A 104 6.43 -6.43 20.28
CA ASP A 104 5.19 -6.75 21.00
C ASP A 104 3.96 -5.99 20.47
N GLY A 105 3.94 -5.52 19.26
CA GLY A 105 2.83 -4.73 18.76
C GLY A 105 2.54 -4.90 17.28
N PRO A 106 1.38 -4.40 16.82
CA PRO A 106 1.04 -4.40 15.41
C PRO A 106 1.99 -3.50 14.61
N LEU A 107 2.19 -3.82 13.33
CA LEU A 107 2.91 -2.97 12.40
C LEU A 107 2.15 -1.66 12.19
N VAL A 108 2.68 -0.57 12.72
CA VAL A 108 2.06 0.76 12.58
C VAL A 108 2.55 1.40 11.28
N PRO A 109 1.65 1.72 10.35
CA PRO A 109 2.06 2.37 9.11
C PRO A 109 2.53 3.80 9.37
N PRO A 110 3.60 4.27 8.68
CA PRO A 110 4.19 5.59 8.91
C PRO A 110 3.30 6.74 8.43
N MET A 111 2.44 6.46 7.45
CA MET A 111 1.57 7.46 6.85
C MET A 111 0.11 7.21 7.23
N VAL A 112 -0.73 8.20 6.98
CA VAL A 112 -2.19 8.13 7.05
C VAL A 112 -2.75 8.75 5.77
N THR A 113 -3.78 8.13 5.19
CA THR A 113 -4.43 8.69 4.00
C THR A 113 -5.59 9.60 4.39
N LEU A 114 -5.56 10.83 3.92
CA LEU A 114 -6.69 11.75 3.97
C LEU A 114 -7.49 11.63 2.68
N HIS A 115 -8.81 11.53 2.81
CA HIS A 115 -9.77 11.59 1.72
C HIS A 115 -10.38 12.99 1.64
N ILE A 116 -10.19 13.66 0.51
CA ILE A 116 -10.71 14.99 0.21
C ILE A 116 -11.88 14.82 -0.76
N GLN A 117 -13.05 15.35 -0.41
CA GLN A 117 -14.19 15.43 -1.32
C GLN A 117 -13.95 16.56 -2.32
N GLY A 118 -13.41 16.21 -3.46
CA GLY A 118 -13.08 17.10 -4.56
C GLY A 118 -11.94 16.51 -5.38
N GLY A 119 -12.04 16.59 -6.69
CA GLY A 119 -11.13 15.99 -7.62
C GLY A 119 -10.95 16.79 -8.91
N ARG A 120 -10.73 16.10 -10.02
CA ARG A 120 -10.56 16.73 -11.34
C ARG A 120 -11.77 17.55 -11.79
N LYS A 121 -12.98 17.12 -11.41
CA LYS A 121 -14.23 17.88 -11.72
C LYS A 121 -14.25 19.25 -11.04
N GLU A 122 -13.71 19.37 -9.85
CA GLU A 122 -13.52 20.63 -9.13
C GLU A 122 -12.22 21.34 -9.55
N LYS A 123 -11.53 20.84 -10.58
CA LYS A 123 -10.27 21.36 -11.11
C LYS A 123 -9.12 21.30 -10.08
N ILE A 124 -9.21 20.41 -9.10
CA ILE A 124 -8.12 20.15 -8.14
C ILE A 124 -7.03 19.34 -8.83
N ARG A 125 -5.79 19.73 -8.62
CA ARG A 125 -4.57 19.06 -9.10
C ARG A 125 -3.67 18.67 -7.91
N PRO A 126 -2.76 17.71 -8.08
CA PRO A 126 -1.82 17.34 -7.00
C PRO A 126 -1.06 18.54 -6.41
N GLY A 127 -0.62 19.48 -7.25
CA GLY A 127 0.06 20.70 -6.81
C GLY A 127 -0.79 21.62 -5.95
N ASP A 128 -2.11 21.68 -6.17
CA ASP A 128 -3.02 22.52 -5.35
C ASP A 128 -3.13 21.93 -3.92
N VAL A 129 -3.16 20.60 -3.80
CA VAL A 129 -3.22 19.91 -2.50
C VAL A 129 -1.88 20.01 -1.78
N LEU A 130 -0.78 19.82 -2.51
CA LEU A 130 0.55 20.00 -1.94
C LEU A 130 0.75 21.43 -1.44
N GLY A 131 0.39 22.44 -2.25
CA GLY A 131 0.48 23.84 -1.88
C GLY A 131 -0.33 24.19 -0.64
N ALA A 132 -1.58 23.69 -0.56
CA ALA A 132 -2.41 23.88 0.62
C ALA A 132 -1.76 23.30 1.88
N LEU A 133 -1.18 22.10 1.80
CA LEU A 133 -0.50 21.49 2.96
C LEU A 133 0.82 22.18 3.30
N THR A 134 1.65 22.54 2.33
CA THR A 134 2.99 23.07 2.58
C THR A 134 3.01 24.60 2.69
N ALA A 135 2.52 25.30 1.69
CA ALA A 135 2.59 26.78 1.68
C ALA A 135 1.56 27.41 2.63
N ASP A 136 0.31 26.92 2.63
CA ASP A 136 -0.75 27.57 3.42
C ASP A 136 -0.76 27.07 4.87
N LEU A 137 -0.55 25.76 5.08
CA LEU A 137 -0.62 25.13 6.42
C LEU A 137 0.75 24.96 7.10
N GLY A 138 1.86 25.13 6.36
CA GLY A 138 3.22 25.13 6.90
C GLY A 138 3.81 23.75 7.19
N TYR A 139 3.23 22.66 6.65
CA TYR A 139 3.84 21.33 6.75
C TYR A 139 5.04 21.20 5.80
N THR A 140 6.01 20.35 6.13
CA THR A 140 7.16 20.12 5.26
C THR A 140 6.82 19.21 4.09
N ARG A 141 7.62 19.25 3.03
CA ARG A 141 7.43 18.40 1.84
C ARG A 141 7.53 16.91 2.19
N GLU A 142 8.39 16.56 3.13
CA GLU A 142 8.65 15.20 3.61
C GLU A 142 7.46 14.62 4.38
N GLN A 143 6.66 15.48 5.02
CA GLN A 143 5.43 15.07 5.72
C GLN A 143 4.27 14.79 4.77
N VAL A 144 4.39 15.09 3.47
CA VAL A 144 3.37 14.88 2.46
C VAL A 144 3.84 13.81 1.48
N GLY A 145 3.16 12.69 1.45
CA GLY A 145 3.44 11.56 0.57
C GLY A 145 2.71 11.65 -0.77
N LYS A 146 2.28 10.51 -1.27
CA LYS A 146 1.60 10.37 -2.56
C LYS A 146 0.25 11.09 -2.57
N ILE A 147 -0.04 11.78 -3.67
CA ILE A 147 -1.31 12.48 -3.91
C ILE A 147 -1.96 11.87 -5.14
N ASN A 148 -3.12 11.27 -4.97
CA ASN A 148 -3.91 10.64 -6.03
C ASN A 148 -5.19 11.45 -6.24
N VAL A 149 -5.30 12.12 -7.39
CA VAL A 149 -6.49 12.91 -7.75
C VAL A 149 -7.35 12.10 -8.71
N ASN A 150 -8.55 11.72 -8.25
CA ASN A 150 -9.57 11.06 -9.03
C ASN A 150 -10.56 12.09 -9.62
N GLU A 151 -11.63 11.62 -10.24
CA GLU A 151 -12.61 12.50 -10.86
C GLU A 151 -13.36 13.35 -9.81
N TRP A 152 -13.79 12.75 -8.69
CA TRP A 152 -14.64 13.36 -7.65
C TRP A 152 -13.98 13.41 -6.27
N SER A 153 -12.82 12.83 -6.12
CA SER A 153 -12.12 12.73 -4.84
C SER A 153 -10.62 12.82 -5.00
N THR A 154 -9.95 13.21 -3.94
CA THR A 154 -8.48 13.17 -3.85
C THR A 154 -8.07 12.44 -2.59
N TYR A 155 -7.05 11.63 -2.71
CA TYR A 155 -6.38 10.95 -1.60
C TYR A 155 -4.97 11.49 -1.46
N VAL A 156 -4.59 11.85 -0.25
CA VAL A 156 -3.23 12.30 0.04
C VAL A 156 -2.70 11.58 1.27
N ALA A 157 -1.51 11.02 1.14
CA ALA A 157 -0.77 10.47 2.27
C ALA A 157 -0.11 11.62 3.04
N VAL A 158 -0.24 11.59 4.35
CA VAL A 158 0.48 12.49 5.25
C VAL A 158 1.13 11.71 6.37
N ASP A 159 2.20 12.24 6.94
CA ASP A 159 2.82 11.65 8.12
C ASP A 159 1.77 11.43 9.23
N ARG A 160 1.82 10.28 9.87
CA ARG A 160 0.86 9.89 10.93
C ARG A 160 0.77 10.92 12.04
N ALA A 161 1.90 11.53 12.42
CA ALA A 161 1.95 12.51 13.51
C ALA A 161 1.13 13.78 13.24
N ILE A 162 0.94 14.15 11.96
CA ILE A 162 0.21 15.37 11.58
C ILE A 162 -1.22 15.10 11.08
N ALA A 163 -1.61 13.85 10.86
CA ALA A 163 -2.81 13.50 10.10
C ALA A 163 -4.10 14.14 10.64
N ALA A 164 -4.37 14.03 11.93
CA ALA A 164 -5.57 14.60 12.55
C ALA A 164 -5.61 16.13 12.44
N GLN A 165 -4.46 16.76 12.70
CA GLN A 165 -4.33 18.23 12.62
C GLN A 165 -4.47 18.70 11.17
N ALA A 166 -3.82 18.02 10.21
CA ALA A 166 -3.89 18.36 8.80
C ALA A 166 -5.33 18.23 8.27
N ALA A 167 -6.05 17.15 8.63
CA ALA A 167 -7.45 16.97 8.25
C ALA A 167 -8.33 18.11 8.81
N SER A 168 -8.17 18.46 10.09
CA SER A 168 -8.93 19.55 10.72
C SER A 168 -8.66 20.90 10.05
N ARG A 169 -7.40 21.24 9.81
CA ARG A 169 -6.99 22.51 9.19
C ARG A 169 -7.42 22.63 7.72
N LEU A 170 -7.35 21.53 6.95
CA LEU A 170 -7.87 21.50 5.59
C LEU A 170 -9.39 21.68 5.54
N ASN A 171 -10.15 21.11 6.51
CA ASN A 171 -11.61 21.31 6.62
C ASN A 171 -11.96 22.78 6.93
N ALA A 172 -11.17 23.46 7.72
CA ALA A 172 -11.37 24.88 8.04
C ALA A 172 -10.84 25.81 6.94
N GLY A 173 -9.96 25.31 6.07
CA GLY A 173 -9.30 26.07 5.02
C GLY A 173 -9.94 25.95 3.64
N ARG A 174 -9.13 26.18 2.64
CA ARG A 174 -9.52 26.08 1.23
C ARG A 174 -8.42 25.40 0.42
N ILE A 175 -8.80 24.63 -0.59
CA ILE A 175 -7.89 24.14 -1.63
C ILE A 175 -8.28 24.83 -2.93
N LYS A 176 -7.34 25.58 -3.51
CA LYS A 176 -7.60 26.38 -4.73
C LYS A 176 -8.83 27.31 -4.60
N GLY A 177 -8.96 27.95 -3.43
CA GLY A 177 -10.06 28.86 -3.15
C GLY A 177 -11.41 28.20 -2.84
N LYS A 178 -11.50 26.88 -2.85
CA LYS A 178 -12.74 26.11 -2.58
C LYS A 178 -12.67 25.46 -1.20
N SER A 179 -13.76 25.53 -0.45
CA SER A 179 -13.94 24.72 0.76
C SER A 179 -14.13 23.25 0.37
N VAL A 180 -13.48 22.37 1.06
CA VAL A 180 -13.53 20.92 0.83
C VAL A 180 -13.83 20.20 2.14
N LYS A 181 -14.48 19.04 2.04
CA LYS A 181 -14.61 18.14 3.19
C LYS A 181 -13.45 17.13 3.16
N VAL A 182 -12.78 17.00 4.28
CA VAL A 182 -11.64 16.10 4.46
C VAL A 182 -11.92 15.17 5.62
N ARG A 183 -11.63 13.89 5.43
CA ARG A 183 -11.68 12.89 6.50
C ARG A 183 -10.41 12.05 6.49
N VAL A 184 -10.03 11.57 7.62
CA VAL A 184 -9.03 10.51 7.77
C VAL A 184 -9.65 9.21 7.26
N LEU A 185 -8.94 8.45 6.45
CA LEU A 185 -9.30 7.05 6.18
C LEU A 185 -8.66 6.23 7.31
N GLU A 186 -9.50 5.70 8.16
CA GLU A 186 -9.13 4.74 9.20
C GLU A 186 -9.23 3.33 8.62
N ASP A 187 -8.41 2.41 9.14
CA ASP A 187 -8.43 0.97 8.81
C ASP A 187 -9.68 0.31 9.39
#